data_ed8a0c1c13e214e5c7982fbcea9fe061
#
_entry.id   ed8a0c1c13e214e5c7982fbcea9fe061
#
_cell.length_a   1.000
_cell.length_b   1.000
_cell.length_c   1.000
_cell.angle_alpha   90.00
_cell.angle_beta   90.00
_cell.angle_gamma   90.00
#
_symmetry.space_group_name_H-M   'P 1'
#
loop_
_entity.id
_entity.type
_entity.pdbx_description
1 polymer ?
#
loop_
_entity_poly.entity_id
_entity_poly.type
_entity_poly.pdbx_seq_one_letter_code
_entity_poly.pdbx_strand_id
1 'polypeptide(L)'
;SQDTFTVPYATLPGLVRAGAVYYDLSLGYLDEDGIAGRPGFGEATLQYGFNDYISGYTGANATTDYYSTLVGSAFNTYWGALAVDLSRSAAKGREHGWQEGYRWRVSASKSFTSDTRMLLSMSHSNDGNYRSIRDAAWEHDRHPNDWREMTRYSATLSQQAGSGSLSFNGIWSEDVRHHRWRSYQLGYANRYGQLNYYLYAQQSQDIHHRNNQVVGVSFSLPFGQAGSLTTRFNHDKNYGSQLQSRYTGSAGEKNAFSYGLTASYDMPRENPNEASVAANGSLRTDYAYLNASASAGRHQQQYSLGASGALVAHQGGKEGLGFLRLLA
;
A
#
# COMPACT_ATOMS: atom_id res chain seq x y z
N SER A 1 -0.64 -14.64 11.37
CA SER A 1 -0.39 -13.96 10.09
C SER A 1 -1.03 -12.60 10.16
N GLN A 2 -0.21 -11.57 10.20
CA GLN A 2 -0.67 -10.19 10.08
C GLN A 2 -1.03 -9.98 8.61
N ASP A 3 -2.32 -10.06 8.28
CA ASP A 3 -2.81 -9.53 7.03
C ASP A 3 -2.74 -8.01 7.10
N THR A 4 -1.61 -7.48 6.68
CA THR A 4 -1.47 -6.05 6.44
C THR A 4 -2.28 -5.74 5.18
N PHE A 5 -3.47 -5.23 5.36
CA PHE A 5 -4.27 -4.69 4.26
C PHE A 5 -3.55 -3.45 3.71
N THR A 6 -2.69 -3.65 2.76
CA THR A 6 -2.22 -2.58 1.91
C THR A 6 -3.34 -2.29 0.93
N VAL A 7 -4.16 -1.29 1.21
CA VAL A 7 -5.03 -0.71 0.18
C VAL A 7 -4.09 -0.16 -0.88
N PRO A 8 -4.03 -0.74 -2.09
CA PRO A 8 -3.27 -0.11 -3.15
C PRO A 8 -3.99 1.20 -3.48
N TYR A 9 -3.48 2.30 -2.98
CA TYR A 9 -3.81 3.59 -3.54
C TYR A 9 -3.31 3.57 -4.98
N ALA A 10 -4.20 3.31 -5.92
CA ALA A 10 -3.96 3.70 -7.29
C ALA A 10 -4.01 5.24 -7.30
N THR A 11 -2.91 5.87 -6.95
CA THR A 11 -2.73 7.29 -7.20
C THR A 11 -2.78 7.42 -8.71
N LEU A 12 -3.82 8.07 -9.22
CA LEU A 12 -3.73 8.65 -10.55
C LEU A 12 -2.43 9.45 -10.57
N PRO A 13 -1.54 9.22 -11.54
CA PRO A 13 -0.43 10.12 -11.73
C PRO A 13 -1.03 11.51 -11.85
N GLY A 14 -0.71 12.38 -10.88
CA GLY A 14 -1.27 13.72 -10.82
C GLY A 14 -0.94 14.46 -12.10
N LEU A 15 -1.87 15.29 -12.58
CA LEU A 15 -1.55 16.23 -13.62
C LEU A 15 -0.39 17.12 -13.15
N VAL A 16 0.63 17.17 -13.95
CA VAL A 16 1.84 17.95 -13.71
C VAL A 16 1.67 19.31 -14.35
N ARG A 17 2.07 20.38 -13.69
CA ARG A 17 2.04 21.73 -14.26
C ARG A 17 2.82 21.78 -15.57
N ALA A 18 2.35 22.60 -16.49
CA ALA A 18 3.02 22.84 -17.79
C ALA A 18 4.52 23.12 -17.60
N GLY A 19 5.37 22.39 -18.31
CA GLY A 19 6.82 22.52 -18.27
C GLY A 19 7.51 21.92 -17.04
N ALA A 20 6.78 21.42 -16.04
CA ALA A 20 7.38 20.77 -14.88
C ALA A 20 7.73 19.30 -15.17
N VAL A 21 8.85 18.86 -14.60
CA VAL A 21 9.35 17.48 -14.66
C VAL A 21 9.40 16.95 -13.24
N TYR A 22 8.84 15.77 -13.02
CA TYR A 22 9.02 14.99 -11.79
C TYR A 22 9.67 13.67 -12.14
N TYR A 23 10.65 13.28 -11.36
CA TYR A 23 11.30 11.98 -11.49
C TYR A 23 11.49 11.36 -10.12
N ASP A 24 11.47 10.04 -10.10
CA ASP A 24 11.80 9.21 -8.94
C ASP A 24 12.73 8.10 -9.38
N LEU A 25 13.73 7.80 -8.57
CA LEU A 25 14.65 6.69 -8.75
C LEU A 25 14.80 5.96 -7.43
N SER A 26 14.47 4.68 -7.44
CA SER A 26 14.57 3.81 -6.28
C SER A 26 15.43 2.60 -6.59
N LEU A 27 16.34 2.29 -5.68
CA LEU A 27 17.18 1.09 -5.72
C LEU A 27 17.07 0.36 -4.39
N GLY A 28 16.97 -0.95 -4.40
CA GLY A 28 16.82 -1.71 -3.17
C GLY A 28 16.89 -3.22 -3.39
N TYR A 29 16.49 -3.95 -2.36
CA TYR A 29 16.36 -5.40 -2.39
C TYR A 29 14.93 -5.78 -2.05
N LEU A 30 14.38 -6.77 -2.75
CA LEU A 30 13.09 -7.37 -2.42
C LEU A 30 13.30 -8.30 -1.22
N ASP A 31 12.79 -7.88 -0.06
CA ASP A 31 12.79 -8.67 1.17
C ASP A 31 11.34 -8.93 1.58
N GLU A 32 10.81 -10.05 1.12
CA GLU A 32 9.43 -10.46 1.38
C GLU A 32 9.41 -11.95 1.70
N ASP A 33 8.59 -12.34 2.69
CA ASP A 33 8.42 -13.75 3.07
C ASP A 33 7.97 -14.57 1.85
N GLY A 34 8.76 -15.58 1.50
CA GLY A 34 8.52 -16.46 0.36
C GLY A 34 9.37 -16.16 -0.88
N ILE A 35 10.14 -15.08 -0.89
CA ILE A 35 11.13 -14.77 -1.94
C ILE A 35 12.52 -15.16 -1.43
N ALA A 36 13.17 -16.14 -2.08
CA ALA A 36 14.53 -16.52 -1.74
C ALA A 36 15.54 -15.57 -2.40
N GLY A 37 16.65 -15.32 -1.72
CA GLY A 37 17.81 -14.69 -2.31
C GLY A 37 17.82 -13.18 -2.35
N ARG A 38 16.82 -12.47 -1.85
CA ARG A 38 16.76 -10.98 -1.80
C ARG A 38 17.22 -10.33 -3.11
N PRO A 39 16.52 -10.53 -4.23
CA PRO A 39 16.95 -9.98 -5.50
C PRO A 39 16.97 -8.45 -5.45
N GLY A 40 18.05 -7.86 -5.96
CA GLY A 40 18.15 -6.42 -6.15
C GLY A 40 17.13 -5.93 -7.17
N PHE A 41 16.53 -4.78 -6.92
CA PHE A 41 15.63 -4.12 -7.88
C PHE A 41 16.00 -2.65 -8.09
N GLY A 42 15.68 -2.16 -9.26
CA GLY A 42 15.74 -0.74 -9.60
C GLY A 42 14.41 -0.30 -10.19
N GLU A 43 13.97 0.88 -9.83
CA GLU A 43 12.77 1.52 -10.36
C GLU A 43 13.08 2.97 -10.72
N ALA A 44 12.58 3.41 -11.86
CA ALA A 44 12.67 4.79 -12.30
C ALA A 44 11.32 5.23 -12.86
N THR A 45 10.88 6.43 -12.49
CA THR A 45 9.69 7.07 -13.03
C THR A 45 10.00 8.48 -13.49
N LEU A 46 9.34 8.92 -14.54
CA LEU A 46 9.42 10.26 -15.09
C LEU A 46 8.02 10.74 -15.45
N GLN A 47 7.70 11.99 -15.07
CA GLN A 47 6.46 12.65 -15.42
C GLN A 47 6.77 14.03 -16.00
N TYR A 48 6.07 14.42 -17.06
CA TYR A 48 6.21 15.71 -17.70
C TYR A 48 4.85 16.33 -18.03
N GLY A 49 4.67 17.59 -17.67
CA GLY A 49 3.50 18.39 -18.03
C GLY A 49 3.69 19.10 -19.37
N PHE A 50 2.99 18.65 -20.40
CA PHE A 50 3.03 19.32 -21.71
C PHE A 50 2.30 20.66 -21.69
N ASN A 51 1.17 20.70 -20.99
CA ASN A 51 0.36 21.87 -20.74
C ASN A 51 -0.54 21.63 -19.51
N ASP A 52 -1.44 22.55 -19.19
CA ASP A 52 -2.32 22.45 -18.01
C ASP A 52 -3.41 21.36 -18.15
N TYR A 53 -3.53 20.74 -19.31
CA TYR A 53 -4.53 19.72 -19.61
C TYR A 53 -3.93 18.34 -19.86
N ILE A 54 -2.66 18.25 -20.22
CA ILE A 54 -2.02 17.00 -20.67
C ILE A 54 -0.68 16.82 -19.97
N SER A 55 -0.49 15.68 -19.37
CA SER A 55 0.78 15.23 -18.83
C SER A 55 1.11 13.83 -19.38
N GLY A 56 2.37 13.58 -19.63
CA GLY A 56 2.89 12.26 -19.97
C GLY A 56 3.67 11.69 -18.80
N TYR A 57 3.68 10.38 -18.69
CA TYR A 57 4.50 9.69 -17.71
C TYR A 57 5.04 8.37 -18.25
N THR A 58 6.19 8.00 -17.77
CA THR A 58 6.83 6.73 -18.10
C THR A 58 7.50 6.16 -16.85
N GLY A 59 7.66 4.87 -16.83
CA GLY A 59 8.34 4.16 -15.74
C GLY A 59 9.01 2.91 -16.25
N ALA A 60 10.04 2.50 -15.54
CA ALA A 60 10.72 1.23 -15.75
C ALA A 60 11.11 0.65 -14.40
N ASN A 61 10.99 -0.66 -14.26
CA ASN A 61 11.57 -1.39 -13.14
C ASN A 61 12.24 -2.67 -13.63
N ALA A 62 13.27 -3.08 -12.93
CA ALA A 62 14.07 -4.25 -13.31
C ALA A 62 14.62 -4.96 -12.08
N THR A 63 14.74 -6.28 -12.22
CA THR A 63 15.55 -7.16 -11.37
C THR A 63 16.43 -8.03 -12.27
N THR A 64 17.15 -9.01 -11.73
CA THR A 64 18.01 -9.92 -12.49
C THR A 64 17.24 -10.69 -13.58
N ASP A 65 16.03 -11.14 -13.28
CA ASP A 65 15.22 -12.00 -14.17
C ASP A 65 13.85 -11.39 -14.53
N TYR A 66 13.72 -10.07 -14.38
CA TYR A 66 12.49 -9.35 -14.68
C TYR A 66 12.79 -7.91 -15.08
N TYR A 67 12.06 -7.43 -16.07
CA TYR A 67 11.94 -5.98 -16.32
C TYR A 67 10.55 -5.62 -16.78
N SER A 68 10.14 -4.41 -16.47
CA SER A 68 8.92 -3.84 -17.03
C SER A 68 9.09 -2.38 -17.39
N THR A 69 8.29 -1.96 -18.33
CA THR A 69 8.20 -0.57 -18.77
C THR A 69 6.73 -0.13 -18.80
N LEU A 70 6.50 1.12 -18.50
CA LEU A 70 5.18 1.74 -18.52
C LEU A 70 5.26 3.06 -19.26
N VAL A 71 4.28 3.33 -20.08
CA VAL A 71 4.07 4.61 -20.77
C VAL A 71 2.60 5.00 -20.62
N GLY A 72 2.33 6.26 -20.30
CA GLY A 72 0.97 6.73 -20.14
C GLY A 72 0.82 8.23 -20.29
N SER A 73 -0.43 8.63 -20.34
CA SER A 73 -0.83 10.03 -20.39
C SER A 73 -2.01 10.29 -19.47
N ALA A 74 -2.00 11.45 -18.84
CA ALA A 74 -3.09 11.94 -18.02
C ALA A 74 -3.66 13.22 -18.63
N PHE A 75 -4.98 13.31 -18.59
CA PHE A 75 -5.76 14.40 -19.19
C PHE A 75 -6.64 15.05 -18.14
N ASN A 76 -6.61 16.37 -18.06
CA ASN A 76 -7.57 17.15 -17.31
C ASN A 76 -8.72 17.54 -18.24
N THR A 77 -9.90 16.98 -18.00
CA THR A 77 -11.07 17.20 -18.82
C THR A 77 -12.18 17.87 -18.00
N TYR A 78 -13.19 18.40 -18.67
CA TYR A 78 -14.41 18.88 -18.02
C TYR A 78 -15.09 17.81 -17.16
N TRP A 79 -14.95 16.53 -17.56
CA TRP A 79 -15.52 15.39 -16.83
C TRP A 79 -14.67 14.88 -15.66
N GLY A 80 -13.48 15.47 -15.45
CA GLY A 80 -12.50 15.08 -14.45
C GLY A 80 -11.17 14.69 -15.05
N ALA A 81 -10.29 14.15 -14.24
CA ALA A 81 -9.00 13.64 -14.68
C ALA A 81 -9.16 12.22 -15.24
N LEU A 82 -8.56 11.97 -16.38
CA LEU A 82 -8.51 10.68 -17.06
C LEU A 82 -7.04 10.30 -17.25
N ALA A 83 -6.67 9.06 -16.97
CA ALA A 83 -5.34 8.52 -17.26
C ALA A 83 -5.45 7.21 -18.02
N VAL A 84 -4.58 7.04 -19.01
CA VAL A 84 -4.47 5.80 -19.80
C VAL A 84 -3.01 5.42 -19.86
N ASP A 85 -2.70 4.19 -19.57
CA ASP A 85 -1.34 3.65 -19.66
C ASP A 85 -1.27 2.24 -20.21
N LEU A 86 -0.12 1.94 -20.79
CA LEU A 86 0.27 0.64 -21.29
C LEU A 86 1.56 0.21 -20.59
N SER A 87 1.54 -0.97 -20.01
CA SER A 87 2.70 -1.59 -19.40
C SER A 87 3.10 -2.84 -20.18
N ARG A 88 4.40 -3.05 -20.35
CA ARG A 88 4.98 -4.28 -20.84
C ARG A 88 5.86 -4.87 -19.77
N SER A 89 5.75 -6.15 -19.51
CA SER A 89 6.63 -6.89 -18.62
C SER A 89 7.28 -8.04 -19.34
N ALA A 90 8.51 -8.37 -18.96
CA ALA A 90 9.21 -9.58 -19.37
C ALA A 90 9.82 -10.22 -18.13
N ALA A 91 9.54 -11.49 -17.93
CA ALA A 91 10.03 -12.27 -16.80
C ALA A 91 10.60 -13.59 -17.30
N LYS A 92 11.72 -14.02 -16.70
CA LYS A 92 12.35 -15.30 -17.02
C LYS A 92 11.74 -16.39 -16.14
N GLY A 93 10.90 -17.23 -16.75
CA GLY A 93 10.36 -18.42 -16.10
C GLY A 93 11.41 -19.54 -15.99
N ARG A 94 11.28 -20.40 -14.99
CA ARG A 94 12.20 -21.53 -14.75
C ARG A 94 12.27 -22.52 -15.92
N GLU A 95 11.16 -22.80 -16.57
CA GLU A 95 11.04 -23.84 -17.61
C GLU A 95 10.85 -23.29 -19.03
N HIS A 96 10.38 -22.05 -19.16
CA HIS A 96 9.90 -21.52 -20.43
C HIS A 96 10.71 -20.35 -20.99
N GLY A 97 11.86 -20.00 -20.37
CA GLY A 97 12.65 -18.84 -20.78
C GLY A 97 11.94 -17.51 -20.51
N TRP A 98 12.24 -16.49 -21.32
CA TRP A 98 11.63 -15.16 -21.19
C TRP A 98 10.19 -15.19 -21.71
N GLN A 99 9.26 -14.73 -20.88
CA GLN A 99 7.86 -14.55 -21.23
C GLN A 99 7.48 -13.09 -21.13
N GLU A 100 6.83 -12.59 -22.16
CA GLU A 100 6.42 -11.19 -22.26
C GLU A 100 4.90 -11.07 -22.17
N GLY A 101 4.44 -10.01 -21.51
CA GLY A 101 3.02 -9.70 -21.42
C GLY A 101 2.77 -8.20 -21.42
N TYR A 102 1.54 -7.83 -21.76
CA TYR A 102 1.08 -6.44 -21.82
C TYR A 102 -0.14 -6.26 -20.93
N ARG A 103 -0.20 -5.09 -20.29
CA ARG A 103 -1.36 -4.65 -19.52
C ARG A 103 -1.68 -3.21 -19.87
N TRP A 104 -2.90 -2.93 -20.17
CA TRP A 104 -3.40 -1.58 -20.25
C TRP A 104 -4.23 -1.23 -19.01
N ARG A 105 -4.26 0.03 -18.66
CA ARG A 105 -5.05 0.57 -17.56
C ARG A 105 -5.69 1.87 -17.98
N VAL A 106 -6.93 2.05 -17.58
CA VAL A 106 -7.67 3.30 -17.67
C VAL A 106 -8.13 3.68 -16.29
N SER A 107 -7.92 4.93 -15.89
CA SER A 107 -8.33 5.45 -14.60
C SER A 107 -9.01 6.80 -14.79
N ALA A 108 -10.08 7.02 -14.06
CA ALA A 108 -10.83 8.26 -14.08
C ALA A 108 -11.07 8.74 -12.65
N SER A 109 -10.85 10.02 -12.39
CA SER A 109 -11.16 10.63 -11.11
C SER A 109 -11.93 11.92 -11.29
N LYS A 110 -12.90 12.15 -10.44
CA LYS A 110 -13.70 13.38 -10.43
C LYS A 110 -14.01 13.79 -9.00
N SER A 111 -13.85 15.09 -8.75
CA SER A 111 -14.45 15.77 -7.60
C SER A 111 -15.68 16.51 -8.11
N PHE A 112 -16.88 16.06 -7.69
CA PHE A 112 -18.13 16.68 -8.12
C PHE A 112 -18.40 17.98 -7.38
N THR A 113 -18.00 18.01 -6.11
CA THR A 113 -18.02 19.16 -5.23
C THR A 113 -16.80 19.06 -4.33
N SER A 114 -16.58 20.02 -3.42
CA SER A 114 -15.57 19.88 -2.36
C SER A 114 -15.76 18.60 -1.53
N ASP A 115 -16.95 18.03 -1.54
CA ASP A 115 -17.41 17.02 -0.61
C ASP A 115 -17.48 15.61 -1.20
N THR A 116 -17.44 15.47 -2.53
CA THR A 116 -17.58 14.17 -3.21
C THR A 116 -16.40 13.92 -4.12
N ARG A 117 -15.69 12.82 -3.92
CA ARG A 117 -14.57 12.37 -4.75
C ARG A 117 -14.83 10.94 -5.22
N MET A 118 -14.61 10.70 -6.49
CA MET A 118 -14.72 9.39 -7.11
C MET A 118 -13.44 9.05 -7.87
N LEU A 119 -12.98 7.84 -7.71
CA LEU A 119 -11.88 7.25 -8.46
C LEU A 119 -12.33 5.91 -9.01
N LEU A 120 -12.25 5.74 -10.32
CA LEU A 120 -12.50 4.47 -11.00
C LEU A 120 -11.23 4.04 -11.72
N SER A 121 -10.94 2.76 -11.73
CA SER A 121 -9.83 2.20 -12.48
C SER A 121 -10.21 0.84 -13.05
N MET A 122 -9.76 0.59 -14.27
CA MET A 122 -9.85 -0.70 -14.94
C MET A 122 -8.47 -1.04 -15.48
N SER A 123 -8.02 -2.26 -15.28
CA SER A 123 -6.83 -2.80 -15.92
C SER A 123 -7.11 -4.17 -16.52
N HIS A 124 -6.46 -4.46 -17.64
CA HIS A 124 -6.59 -5.73 -18.32
C HIS A 124 -5.26 -6.14 -18.95
N SER A 125 -4.92 -7.42 -18.79
CA SER A 125 -3.74 -8.06 -19.38
C SER A 125 -4.17 -8.95 -20.54
N ASN A 126 -3.54 -8.79 -21.71
CA ASN A 126 -4.05 -9.43 -22.95
C ASN A 126 -3.96 -10.96 -22.97
N ASP A 127 -2.92 -11.54 -22.35
CA ASP A 127 -2.59 -12.96 -22.56
C ASP A 127 -2.20 -13.70 -21.28
N GLY A 128 -2.39 -13.08 -20.11
CA GLY A 128 -2.00 -13.68 -18.82
C GLY A 128 -0.48 -13.87 -18.64
N ASN A 129 0.34 -13.38 -19.58
CA ASN A 129 1.79 -13.41 -19.47
C ASN A 129 2.35 -12.16 -18.81
N TYR A 130 1.53 -11.12 -18.61
CA TYR A 130 1.94 -9.96 -17.84
C TYR A 130 2.17 -10.36 -16.38
N ARG A 131 3.29 -9.93 -15.85
CA ARG A 131 3.69 -10.14 -14.45
C ARG A 131 4.06 -8.82 -13.80
N SER A 132 3.68 -8.64 -12.55
CA SER A 132 4.29 -7.63 -11.71
C SER A 132 5.67 -8.10 -11.24
N ILE A 133 6.49 -7.19 -10.72
CA ILE A 133 7.79 -7.54 -10.15
C ILE A 133 7.64 -8.59 -9.02
N ARG A 134 6.58 -8.49 -8.23
CA ARG A 134 6.26 -9.44 -7.17
C ARG A 134 5.89 -10.81 -7.72
N ASP A 135 5.02 -10.86 -8.73
CA ASP A 135 4.62 -12.13 -9.36
C ASP A 135 5.82 -12.85 -9.97
N ALA A 136 6.70 -12.09 -10.64
CA ALA A 136 7.92 -12.64 -11.22
C ALA A 136 8.89 -13.20 -10.16
N ALA A 137 9.06 -12.52 -9.04
CA ALA A 137 9.90 -12.96 -7.94
C ALA A 137 9.33 -14.23 -7.26
N TRP A 138 8.02 -14.30 -7.08
CA TRP A 138 7.37 -15.48 -6.50
C TRP A 138 7.42 -16.71 -7.42
N GLU A 139 7.19 -16.53 -8.71
CA GLU A 139 7.28 -17.63 -9.68
C GLU A 139 8.67 -18.21 -9.79
N HIS A 140 9.70 -17.39 -9.57
CA HIS A 140 11.09 -17.86 -9.61
C HIS A 140 11.40 -18.84 -8.46
N ASP A 141 10.78 -18.69 -7.31
CA ASP A 141 11.21 -19.38 -6.10
C ASP A 141 10.47 -20.66 -5.74
N ARG A 142 9.19 -20.81 -5.99
CA ARG A 142 8.51 -21.98 -5.41
C ARG A 142 7.33 -22.62 -6.15
N HIS A 143 6.50 -21.88 -6.82
CA HIS A 143 5.33 -22.46 -7.50
C HIS A 143 4.87 -21.53 -8.60
N PRO A 144 4.38 -22.08 -9.72
CA PRO A 144 3.61 -21.24 -10.65
C PRO A 144 2.49 -20.60 -9.84
N ASN A 145 2.52 -19.29 -9.72
CA ASN A 145 1.43 -18.55 -9.10
C ASN A 145 0.18 -18.83 -9.95
N ASP A 146 -0.65 -19.72 -9.46
CA ASP A 146 -1.88 -20.12 -10.17
C ASP A 146 -2.85 -18.94 -10.30
N TRP A 147 -2.68 -17.89 -9.49
CA TRP A 147 -3.43 -16.66 -9.55
C TRP A 147 -2.65 -15.59 -10.32
N ARG A 148 -2.98 -15.41 -11.58
CA ARG A 148 -2.51 -14.27 -12.39
C ARG A 148 -3.69 -13.38 -12.74
N GLU A 149 -3.68 -12.17 -12.22
CA GLU A 149 -4.74 -11.20 -12.47
C GLU A 149 -4.76 -10.82 -13.95
N MET A 150 -5.87 -11.09 -14.60
CA MET A 150 -6.11 -10.71 -15.99
C MET A 150 -6.89 -9.40 -16.07
N THR A 151 -7.97 -9.31 -15.35
CA THR A 151 -8.82 -8.11 -15.35
C THR A 151 -9.11 -7.65 -13.93
N ARG A 152 -9.00 -6.35 -13.70
CA ARG A 152 -9.33 -5.73 -12.41
C ARG A 152 -10.12 -4.46 -12.62
N TYR A 153 -11.21 -4.34 -11.87
CA TYR A 153 -11.96 -3.10 -11.69
C TYR A 153 -11.82 -2.64 -10.24
N SER A 154 -11.63 -1.36 -10.04
CA SER A 154 -11.66 -0.76 -8.72
C SER A 154 -12.45 0.53 -8.73
N ALA A 155 -13.19 0.77 -7.65
CA ALA A 155 -13.95 1.98 -7.44
C ALA A 155 -13.73 2.47 -6.01
N THR A 156 -13.41 3.74 -5.86
CA THR A 156 -13.34 4.43 -4.58
C THR A 156 -14.25 5.63 -4.64
N LEU A 157 -15.15 5.74 -3.69
CA LEU A 157 -16.03 6.90 -3.50
C LEU A 157 -15.84 7.42 -2.09
N SER A 158 -15.68 8.73 -1.96
CA SER A 158 -15.65 9.43 -0.68
C SER A 158 -16.65 10.57 -0.72
N GLN A 159 -17.53 10.61 0.25
CA GLN A 159 -18.61 11.61 0.37
C GLN A 159 -18.59 12.21 1.76
N GLN A 160 -18.48 13.53 1.86
CA GLN A 160 -18.72 14.23 3.10
C GLN A 160 -20.23 14.18 3.43
N ALA A 161 -20.58 13.71 4.61
CA ALA A 161 -21.94 13.54 5.08
C ALA A 161 -22.10 14.23 6.44
N GLY A 162 -22.55 15.47 6.42
CA GLY A 162 -22.60 16.31 7.62
C GLY A 162 -21.21 16.57 8.20
N SER A 163 -21.01 16.27 9.47
CA SER A 163 -19.69 16.36 10.15
C SER A 163 -18.78 15.16 9.90
N GLY A 164 -19.29 14.10 9.28
CA GLY A 164 -18.55 12.87 9.00
C GLY A 164 -18.32 12.63 7.51
N SER A 165 -17.63 11.55 7.17
CA SER A 165 -17.38 11.12 5.80
C SER A 165 -17.76 9.67 5.61
N LEU A 166 -18.45 9.39 4.51
CA LEU A 166 -18.72 8.06 4.00
C LEU A 166 -17.65 7.69 2.98
N SER A 167 -17.17 6.46 3.03
CA SER A 167 -16.25 5.91 2.04
C SER A 167 -16.76 4.57 1.54
N PHE A 168 -16.63 4.36 0.25
CA PHE A 168 -16.87 3.07 -0.40
C PHE A 168 -15.65 2.68 -1.20
N ASN A 169 -15.20 1.43 -1.04
CA ASN A 169 -14.15 0.83 -1.82
C ASN A 169 -14.64 -0.50 -2.38
N GLY A 170 -14.56 -0.66 -3.69
CA GLY A 170 -14.93 -1.89 -4.37
C GLY A 170 -13.80 -2.36 -5.26
N ILE A 171 -13.52 -3.65 -5.23
CA ILE A 171 -12.58 -4.32 -6.12
C ILE A 171 -13.23 -5.56 -6.67
N TRP A 172 -13.10 -5.75 -7.97
CA TRP A 172 -13.45 -6.96 -8.67
C TRP A 172 -12.26 -7.37 -9.53
N SER A 173 -11.84 -8.61 -9.43
CA SER A 173 -10.68 -9.14 -10.14
C SER A 173 -10.97 -10.52 -10.68
N GLU A 174 -10.47 -10.81 -11.88
CA GLU A 174 -10.55 -12.09 -12.55
C GLU A 174 -9.16 -12.51 -13.01
N ASP A 175 -8.82 -13.77 -12.78
CA ASP A 175 -7.56 -14.35 -13.21
C ASP A 175 -7.66 -14.94 -14.65
N VAL A 176 -6.54 -15.43 -15.14
CA VAL A 176 -6.43 -16.08 -16.47
C VAL A 176 -7.24 -17.37 -16.60
N ARG A 177 -7.69 -17.98 -15.51
CA ARG A 177 -8.54 -19.17 -15.46
C ARG A 177 -10.01 -18.84 -15.21
N HIS A 178 -10.37 -17.53 -15.27
CA HIS A 178 -11.71 -17.01 -14.97
C HIS A 178 -12.17 -17.21 -13.52
N HIS A 179 -11.27 -17.47 -12.59
CA HIS A 179 -11.60 -17.39 -11.18
C HIS A 179 -11.78 -15.93 -10.78
N ARG A 180 -12.78 -15.66 -9.96
CA ARG A 180 -13.17 -14.31 -9.59
C ARG A 180 -12.98 -14.10 -8.11
N TRP A 181 -12.39 -12.95 -7.78
CA TRP A 181 -12.30 -12.42 -6.43
C TRP A 181 -12.94 -11.03 -6.40
N ARG A 182 -13.68 -10.75 -5.35
CA ARG A 182 -14.32 -9.45 -5.17
C ARG A 182 -14.33 -9.05 -3.71
N SER A 183 -14.23 -7.75 -3.45
CA SER A 183 -14.31 -7.16 -2.12
C SER A 183 -14.98 -5.82 -2.18
N TYR A 184 -15.91 -5.58 -1.27
CA TYR A 184 -16.61 -4.32 -1.11
C TYR A 184 -16.52 -3.90 0.34
N GLN A 185 -16.14 -2.67 0.59
CA GLN A 185 -16.07 -2.08 1.91
C GLN A 185 -16.82 -0.76 1.95
N LEU A 186 -17.66 -0.60 2.94
CA LEU A 186 -18.33 0.65 3.28
C LEU A 186 -17.78 1.11 4.63
N GLY A 187 -17.41 2.38 4.74
CA GLY A 187 -16.90 2.98 5.96
C GLY A 187 -17.56 4.31 6.26
N TYR A 188 -17.66 4.62 7.53
CA TYR A 188 -18.11 5.92 8.02
C TYR A 188 -17.16 6.41 9.10
N ALA A 189 -16.55 7.57 8.89
CA ALA A 189 -15.68 8.25 9.83
C ALA A 189 -16.35 9.53 10.32
N ASN A 190 -16.30 9.78 11.61
CA ASN A 190 -16.77 11.04 12.19
C ASN A 190 -16.01 11.33 13.49
N ARG A 191 -16.29 12.51 14.03
CA ARG A 191 -15.71 13.01 15.28
C ARG A 191 -16.80 13.53 16.19
N TYR A 192 -16.74 13.10 17.45
CA TYR A 192 -17.57 13.64 18.52
C TYR A 192 -16.69 14.20 19.63
N GLY A 193 -16.65 15.52 19.76
CA GLY A 193 -15.70 16.19 20.64
C GLY A 193 -14.25 15.90 20.24
N GLN A 194 -13.50 15.24 21.11
CA GLN A 194 -12.13 14.77 20.83
C GLN A 194 -12.06 13.33 20.35
N LEU A 195 -13.15 12.57 20.42
CA LEU A 195 -13.22 11.19 20.00
C LEU A 195 -13.42 11.11 18.49
N ASN A 196 -12.44 10.55 17.78
CA ASN A 196 -12.62 10.14 16.39
C ASN A 196 -13.09 8.69 16.36
N TYR A 197 -14.07 8.39 15.53
CA TYR A 197 -14.53 7.02 15.35
C TYR A 197 -14.69 6.67 13.89
N TYR A 198 -14.46 5.39 13.60
CA TYR A 198 -14.59 4.83 12.27
C TYR A 198 -15.31 3.50 12.35
N LEU A 199 -16.39 3.38 11.60
CA LEU A 199 -17.20 2.17 11.46
C LEU A 199 -16.99 1.64 10.06
N TYR A 200 -16.85 0.33 9.90
CA TYR A 200 -16.80 -0.25 8.56
C TYR A 200 -17.42 -1.65 8.51
N ALA A 201 -17.92 -1.97 7.34
CA ALA A 201 -18.37 -3.29 6.97
C ALA A 201 -17.75 -3.68 5.64
N GLN A 202 -17.25 -4.88 5.55
CA GLN A 202 -16.63 -5.43 4.36
C GLN A 202 -17.27 -6.77 4.03
N GLN A 203 -17.52 -6.98 2.75
CA GLN A 203 -17.89 -8.28 2.20
C GLN A 203 -16.89 -8.65 1.12
N SER A 204 -16.34 -9.84 1.20
CA SER A 204 -15.44 -10.38 0.18
C SER A 204 -15.89 -11.78 -0.24
N GLN A 205 -15.55 -12.14 -1.47
CA GLN A 205 -15.71 -13.48 -2.00
C GLN A 205 -14.37 -13.89 -2.62
N ASP A 206 -13.84 -15.02 -2.18
CA ASP A 206 -12.60 -15.55 -2.70
C ASP A 206 -12.81 -16.31 -4.04
N ILE A 207 -11.70 -16.79 -4.61
CA ILE A 207 -11.68 -17.56 -5.87
C ILE A 207 -12.45 -18.88 -5.81
N HIS A 208 -12.72 -19.39 -4.61
CA HIS A 208 -13.51 -20.62 -4.37
C HIS A 208 -14.97 -20.30 -4.05
N HIS A 209 -15.43 -19.07 -4.35
CA HIS A 209 -16.78 -18.57 -4.07
C HIS A 209 -17.15 -18.56 -2.56
N ARG A 210 -16.18 -18.63 -1.66
CA ARG A 210 -16.44 -18.53 -0.23
C ARG A 210 -16.62 -17.06 0.15
N ASN A 211 -17.74 -16.79 0.79
CA ASN A 211 -18.06 -15.45 1.26
C ASN A 211 -17.47 -15.21 2.66
N ASN A 212 -16.87 -14.07 2.84
CA ASN A 212 -16.46 -13.58 4.15
C ASN A 212 -17.08 -12.19 4.40
N GLN A 213 -17.39 -11.94 5.66
CA GLN A 213 -17.94 -10.68 6.14
C GLN A 213 -17.14 -10.22 7.35
N VAL A 214 -16.70 -8.98 7.32
CA VAL A 214 -15.99 -8.33 8.41
C VAL A 214 -16.72 -7.07 8.78
N VAL A 215 -16.97 -6.88 10.06
CA VAL A 215 -17.46 -5.61 10.61
C VAL A 215 -16.45 -5.12 11.63
N GLY A 216 -16.24 -3.82 11.69
CA GLY A 216 -15.28 -3.26 12.63
C GLY A 216 -15.64 -1.87 13.08
N VAL A 217 -15.14 -1.53 14.25
CA VAL A 217 -15.19 -0.22 14.83
C VAL A 217 -13.83 0.17 15.38
N SER A 218 -13.44 1.41 15.16
CA SER A 218 -12.22 1.99 15.70
C SER A 218 -12.54 3.30 16.39
N PHE A 219 -12.00 3.47 17.59
CA PHE A 219 -12.09 4.70 18.36
C PHE A 219 -10.68 5.24 18.58
N SER A 220 -10.48 6.52 18.37
CA SER A 220 -9.21 7.18 18.62
C SER A 220 -9.43 8.45 19.42
N LEU A 221 -8.72 8.56 20.54
CA LEU A 221 -8.80 9.67 21.46
C LEU A 221 -7.39 10.25 21.69
N PRO A 222 -7.20 11.57 21.55
CA PRO A 222 -5.99 12.22 22.02
C PRO A 222 -5.79 11.97 23.52
N PHE A 223 -4.59 11.65 23.94
CA PHE A 223 -4.25 11.34 25.31
C PHE A 223 -2.97 12.07 25.71
N GLY A 224 -3.07 12.99 26.67
CA GLY A 224 -1.98 13.86 27.03
C GLY A 224 -1.67 14.92 25.95
N GLN A 225 -0.47 15.51 26.01
CA GLN A 225 -0.09 16.61 25.10
C GLN A 225 0.33 16.13 23.70
N ALA A 226 0.86 14.93 23.60
CA ALA A 226 1.42 14.41 22.34
C ALA A 226 1.16 12.91 22.16
N GLY A 227 0.10 12.38 22.77
CA GLY A 227 -0.27 10.97 22.70
C GLY A 227 -1.66 10.75 22.09
N SER A 228 -1.90 9.53 21.68
CA SER A 228 -3.20 9.06 21.16
C SER A 228 -3.41 7.60 21.56
N LEU A 229 -4.61 7.31 22.03
CA LEU A 229 -5.08 5.95 22.29
C LEU A 229 -6.07 5.57 21.20
N THR A 230 -5.80 4.51 20.50
CA THR A 230 -6.70 3.94 19.48
C THR A 230 -7.09 2.53 19.89
N THR A 231 -8.39 2.28 19.97
CA THR A 231 -8.94 0.95 20.23
C THR A 231 -9.75 0.51 19.02
N ARG A 232 -9.50 -0.68 18.52
CA ARG A 232 -10.18 -1.29 17.38
C ARG A 232 -10.77 -2.62 17.77
N PHE A 233 -11.98 -2.84 17.38
CA PHE A 233 -12.65 -4.15 17.45
C PHE A 233 -13.05 -4.56 16.02
N ASN A 234 -12.71 -5.79 15.66
CA ASN A 234 -13.08 -6.39 14.38
C ASN A 234 -13.76 -7.73 14.65
N HIS A 235 -14.81 -8.00 13.92
CA HIS A 235 -15.45 -9.33 13.89
C HIS A 235 -15.45 -9.83 12.46
N ASP A 236 -14.78 -10.95 12.25
CA ASP A 236 -14.72 -11.69 11.00
C ASP A 236 -15.58 -12.94 11.12
N LYS A 237 -16.54 -13.09 10.21
CA LYS A 237 -17.50 -14.20 10.22
C LYS A 237 -16.80 -15.57 10.20
N ASN A 238 -15.70 -15.68 9.47
CA ASN A 238 -15.00 -16.95 9.26
C ASN A 238 -13.89 -17.18 10.28
N TYR A 239 -13.20 -16.14 10.70
CA TYR A 239 -11.98 -16.25 11.51
C TYR A 239 -12.17 -15.89 12.99
N GLY A 240 -13.21 -15.16 13.35
CA GLY A 240 -13.48 -14.77 14.73
C GLY A 240 -13.33 -13.28 14.98
N SER A 241 -13.04 -12.91 16.21
CA SER A 241 -12.98 -11.51 16.63
C SER A 241 -11.59 -11.12 17.11
N GLN A 242 -11.25 -9.84 16.98
CA GLN A 242 -10.02 -9.27 17.48
C GLN A 242 -10.31 -7.94 18.17
N LEU A 243 -9.76 -7.75 19.35
CA LEU A 243 -9.70 -6.47 20.05
C LEU A 243 -8.24 -6.02 20.11
N GLN A 244 -7.96 -4.80 19.67
CA GLN A 244 -6.62 -4.22 19.74
C GLN A 244 -6.70 -2.81 20.31
N SER A 245 -5.83 -2.52 21.27
CA SER A 245 -5.64 -1.17 21.80
C SER A 245 -4.20 -0.74 21.59
N ARG A 246 -4.01 0.41 21.02
CA ARG A 246 -2.70 0.99 20.73
C ARG A 246 -2.61 2.39 21.31
N TYR A 247 -1.61 2.59 22.13
CA TYR A 247 -1.20 3.91 22.58
C TYR A 247 0.05 4.35 21.81
N THR A 248 0.03 5.54 21.28
CA THR A 248 1.20 6.16 20.63
C THR A 248 1.44 7.51 21.27
N GLY A 249 2.71 7.87 21.44
CA GLY A 249 3.08 9.15 21.97
C GLY A 249 4.42 9.61 21.40
N SER A 250 4.74 10.88 21.64
CA SER A 250 6.02 11.46 21.32
C SER A 250 6.52 12.31 22.50
N ALA A 251 7.83 12.42 22.61
CA ALA A 251 8.52 13.15 23.68
C ALA A 251 9.84 13.76 23.18
N GLY A 252 10.41 14.63 23.98
CA GLY A 252 11.67 15.32 23.69
C GLY A 252 11.50 16.57 22.82
N GLU A 253 12.60 17.29 22.60
CA GLU A 253 12.61 18.45 21.73
C GLU A 253 12.21 18.06 20.32
N LYS A 254 11.29 18.83 19.71
CA LYS A 254 10.76 18.59 18.36
C LYS A 254 10.17 17.18 18.15
N ASN A 255 9.68 16.54 19.24
CA ASN A 255 9.16 15.16 19.19
C ASN A 255 10.18 14.15 18.65
N ALA A 256 11.44 14.29 19.05
CA ALA A 256 12.52 13.44 18.56
C ALA A 256 12.36 11.96 18.93
N PHE A 257 11.70 11.67 20.04
CA PHE A 257 11.38 10.32 20.48
C PHE A 257 9.90 10.01 20.24
N SER A 258 9.60 8.94 19.53
CA SER A 258 8.24 8.42 19.33
C SER A 258 8.16 7.00 19.89
N TYR A 259 7.06 6.67 20.53
CA TYR A 259 6.85 5.35 21.12
C TYR A 259 5.42 4.88 20.92
N GLY A 260 5.26 3.55 20.93
CA GLY A 260 3.96 2.91 20.83
C GLY A 260 3.90 1.64 21.67
N LEU A 261 2.74 1.43 22.28
CA LEU A 261 2.38 0.21 22.99
C LEU A 261 1.12 -0.34 22.37
N THR A 262 1.12 -1.61 22.04
CA THR A 262 -0.05 -2.30 21.46
C THR A 262 -0.37 -3.51 22.30
N ALA A 263 -1.64 -3.67 22.67
CA ALA A 263 -2.17 -4.89 23.27
C ALA A 263 -3.26 -5.44 22.34
N SER A 264 -3.18 -6.71 22.02
CA SER A 264 -4.13 -7.40 21.15
C SER A 264 -4.69 -8.62 21.86
N TYR A 265 -5.97 -8.86 21.65
CA TYR A 265 -6.67 -10.05 22.13
C TYR A 265 -7.43 -10.65 20.95
N ASP A 266 -6.98 -11.82 20.53
CA ASP A 266 -7.51 -12.56 19.41
C ASP A 266 -8.44 -13.67 19.93
N MET A 267 -9.63 -13.73 19.37
CA MET A 267 -10.69 -14.70 19.70
C MET A 267 -11.06 -15.47 18.42
N PRO A 268 -10.18 -16.35 17.95
CA PRO A 268 -10.43 -17.13 16.74
C PRO A 268 -11.55 -18.15 16.96
N ARG A 269 -12.25 -18.53 15.88
CA ARG A 269 -13.37 -19.48 15.99
C ARG A 269 -12.93 -20.90 16.34
N GLU A 270 -11.77 -21.33 15.85
CA GLU A 270 -11.32 -22.73 15.91
C GLU A 270 -10.13 -22.95 16.84
N ASN A 271 -9.46 -21.89 17.27
CA ASN A 271 -8.28 -21.95 18.12
C ASN A 271 -8.52 -21.29 19.46
N PRO A 272 -7.72 -21.60 20.48
CA PRO A 272 -7.78 -20.88 21.76
C PRO A 272 -7.52 -19.40 21.61
N ASN A 273 -8.16 -18.61 22.46
CA ASN A 273 -7.92 -17.17 22.52
C ASN A 273 -6.46 -16.87 22.85
N GLU A 274 -5.92 -15.83 22.23
CA GLU A 274 -4.54 -15.43 22.40
C GLU A 274 -4.44 -13.93 22.71
N ALA A 275 -3.62 -13.63 23.72
CA ALA A 275 -3.24 -12.27 24.04
C ALA A 275 -1.79 -12.02 23.61
N SER A 276 -1.54 -10.85 23.04
CA SER A 276 -0.21 -10.41 22.67
C SER A 276 -0.01 -8.93 23.02
N VAL A 277 1.25 -8.58 23.29
CA VAL A 277 1.66 -7.21 23.55
C VAL A 277 2.87 -6.87 22.68
N ALA A 278 2.92 -5.64 22.22
CA ALA A 278 4.05 -5.13 21.45
C ALA A 278 4.39 -3.72 21.90
N ALA A 279 5.67 -3.42 21.90
CA ALA A 279 6.19 -2.07 22.15
C ALA A 279 7.15 -1.69 21.02
N ASN A 280 7.07 -0.45 20.59
CA ASN A 280 8.02 0.09 19.63
C ASN A 280 8.45 1.49 20.07
N GLY A 281 9.69 1.84 19.74
CA GLY A 281 10.23 3.17 19.96
C GLY A 281 11.12 3.58 18.81
N SER A 282 11.14 4.86 18.52
CA SER A 282 12.06 5.42 17.54
C SER A 282 12.61 6.76 18.04
N LEU A 283 13.87 6.99 17.81
CA LEU A 283 14.58 8.19 18.19
C LEU A 283 15.23 8.82 16.95
N ARG A 284 14.86 10.06 16.69
CA ARG A 284 15.52 10.88 15.67
C ARG A 284 16.55 11.76 16.33
N THR A 285 17.78 11.61 15.91
CA THR A 285 18.88 12.50 16.28
C THR A 285 19.33 13.30 15.06
N ASP A 286 20.23 14.24 15.22
CA ASP A 286 20.79 15.01 14.10
C ASP A 286 21.62 14.12 13.15
N TYR A 287 22.04 12.93 13.57
CA TYR A 287 22.96 12.06 12.86
C TYR A 287 22.34 10.72 12.45
N ALA A 288 21.33 10.25 13.15
CA ALA A 288 20.77 8.94 12.95
C ALA A 288 19.29 8.84 13.36
N TYR A 289 18.59 7.94 12.73
CA TYR A 289 17.28 7.46 13.13
C TYR A 289 17.45 6.06 13.73
N LEU A 290 17.07 5.90 14.98
CA LEU A 290 17.14 4.64 15.70
C LEU A 290 15.72 4.12 15.91
N ASN A 291 15.52 2.84 15.75
CA ASN A 291 14.24 2.19 16.04
C ASN A 291 14.45 0.86 16.77
N ALA A 292 13.55 0.57 17.67
CA ALA A 292 13.50 -0.68 18.40
C ALA A 292 12.07 -1.16 18.49
N SER A 293 11.85 -2.45 18.39
CA SER A 293 10.56 -3.05 18.66
C SER A 293 10.71 -4.37 19.39
N ALA A 294 9.72 -4.67 20.22
CA ALA A 294 9.59 -5.95 20.91
C ALA A 294 8.12 -6.36 20.89
N SER A 295 7.87 -7.63 20.66
CA SER A 295 6.53 -8.22 20.79
C SER A 295 6.59 -9.55 21.51
N ALA A 296 5.56 -9.83 22.28
CA ALA A 296 5.41 -11.10 22.99
C ALA A 296 3.97 -11.58 22.92
N GLY A 297 3.79 -12.82 22.56
CA GLY A 297 2.54 -13.58 22.58
C GLY A 297 2.77 -14.95 23.21
N ARG A 298 1.74 -15.77 23.28
CA ARG A 298 1.79 -17.05 23.97
C ARG A 298 2.86 -18.01 23.44
N HIS A 299 3.12 -17.97 22.13
CA HIS A 299 4.03 -18.91 21.45
C HIS A 299 5.14 -18.22 20.67
N GLN A 300 5.21 -16.88 20.67
CA GLN A 300 6.15 -16.16 19.87
C GLN A 300 6.68 -14.92 20.59
N GLN A 301 7.99 -14.71 20.48
CA GLN A 301 8.64 -13.49 20.92
C GLN A 301 9.50 -12.99 19.75
N GLN A 302 9.44 -11.69 19.51
CA GLN A 302 10.21 -11.07 18.45
C GLN A 302 10.81 -9.76 18.95
N TYR A 303 12.06 -9.53 18.60
CA TYR A 303 12.77 -8.29 18.87
C TYR A 303 13.41 -7.79 17.59
N SER A 304 13.38 -6.49 17.38
CA SER A 304 14.10 -5.86 16.29
C SER A 304 14.78 -4.58 16.75
N LEU A 305 15.98 -4.32 16.22
CA LEU A 305 16.73 -3.10 16.38
C LEU A 305 17.18 -2.62 15.02
N GLY A 306 17.02 -1.36 14.75
CA GLY A 306 17.44 -0.76 13.50
C GLY A 306 18.09 0.60 13.74
N ALA A 307 19.07 0.92 12.91
CA ALA A 307 19.66 2.23 12.85
C ALA A 307 19.84 2.63 11.40
N SER A 308 19.44 3.85 11.05
CA SER A 308 19.67 4.43 9.73
C SER A 308 20.19 5.86 9.90
N GLY A 309 21.15 6.24 9.05
CA GLY A 309 21.73 7.56 9.05
C GLY A 309 22.38 7.86 7.72
N ALA A 310 22.49 9.15 7.38
CA ALA A 310 23.22 9.59 6.21
C ALA A 310 24.54 10.23 6.62
N LEU A 311 25.66 9.71 6.13
CA LEU A 311 26.98 10.36 6.22
C LEU A 311 27.18 11.16 4.93
N VAL A 312 27.19 12.47 5.05
CA VAL A 312 27.59 13.36 3.95
C VAL A 312 29.04 13.76 4.15
N ALA A 313 29.95 13.17 3.39
CA ALA A 313 31.35 13.63 3.31
C ALA A 313 31.39 14.81 2.34
N HIS A 314 31.60 16.01 2.86
CA HIS A 314 31.79 17.21 2.06
C HIS A 314 33.29 17.40 1.79
N GLN A 315 33.75 17.11 0.61
CA GLN A 315 35.01 17.64 0.09
C GLN A 315 34.66 18.94 -0.67
N GLY A 316 35.16 20.05 -0.20
CA GLY A 316 34.82 21.37 -0.71
C GLY A 316 35.01 21.50 -2.22
N GLY A 317 33.95 21.86 -2.92
CA GLY A 317 33.94 22.16 -4.36
C GLY A 317 32.55 22.00 -4.97
N LYS A 318 31.92 23.11 -5.20
CA LYS A 318 30.79 23.44 -6.11
C LYS A 318 29.90 22.30 -6.62
N GLU A 319 28.64 22.35 -6.19
CA GLU A 319 27.40 21.95 -6.85
C GLU A 319 27.16 20.45 -7.15
N GLY A 320 26.19 19.86 -6.40
CA GLY A 320 25.61 18.57 -6.68
C GLY A 320 25.06 17.85 -5.45
N LEU A 321 23.85 18.21 -4.98
CA LEU A 321 23.14 17.46 -3.94
C LEU A 321 22.50 16.21 -4.55
N GLY A 322 23.09 15.07 -4.30
CA GLY A 322 22.47 13.77 -4.49
C GLY A 322 22.07 13.15 -3.15
N PHE A 323 20.80 12.97 -2.89
CA PHE A 323 20.33 12.21 -1.72
C PHE A 323 20.26 10.74 -2.07
N LEU A 324 21.14 9.92 -1.49
CA LEU A 324 21.01 8.47 -1.49
C LEU A 324 20.24 8.06 -0.22
N ARG A 325 19.00 7.63 -0.36
CA ARG A 325 18.23 7.07 0.74
C ARG A 325 18.38 5.55 0.70
N LEU A 326 19.19 5.00 1.59
CA LEU A 326 19.20 3.56 1.85
C LEU A 326 17.97 3.22 2.71
N LEU A 327 17.04 2.48 2.14
CA LEU A 327 15.98 1.81 2.88
C LEU A 327 16.49 0.42 3.26
N ALA A 328 16.66 0.18 4.56
CA ALA A 328 16.84 -1.16 5.10
C ALA A 328 15.47 -1.76 5.44
#